data_f6b8e2cc48dcd8c67b1018369f6b0503
#
_entry.id   f6b8e2cc48dcd8c67b1018369f6b0503
#
_cell.length_a   1.000
_cell.length_b   1.000
_cell.length_c   1.000
_cell.angle_alpha   90.00
_cell.angle_beta   90.00
_cell.angle_gamma   90.00
#
_symmetry.space_group_name_H-M   'P 1'
#
loop_
_entity.id
_entity.type
_entity.pdbx_description
1 polymer ?
#
loop_
_entity_poly.entity_id
_entity_poly.type
_entity_poly.pdbx_seq_one_letter_code
_entity_poly.pdbx_strand_id
1 'polypeptide(L)'
;VITMIKTIETHKMSEILLEEFMEPMGISADELAISIHVSVSEIQDILYDKSKITADTSLRLGKFFGVSDKYFLYIQNDLDMREMRIFIDEELCD
;
A
#
# COMPACT_ATOMS: atom_id res chain seq x y z
N VAL A 1 -6.95 -18.65 11.11
CA VAL A 1 -5.86 -17.85 11.69
C VAL A 1 -4.60 -17.98 10.82
N ILE A 2 -4.16 -19.19 10.58
CA ILE A 2 -3.01 -19.43 9.74
C ILE A 2 -3.23 -18.89 8.33
N THR A 3 -4.42 -19.07 7.82
CA THR A 3 -4.79 -18.56 6.51
C THR A 3 -4.70 -17.04 6.46
N MET A 4 -5.11 -16.38 7.51
CA MET A 4 -5.05 -14.93 7.59
C MET A 4 -3.61 -14.44 7.59
N ILE A 5 -2.74 -15.08 8.34
CA ILE A 5 -1.33 -14.72 8.37
C ILE A 5 -0.70 -14.88 7.00
N LYS A 6 -1.01 -15.97 6.34
CA LYS A 6 -0.51 -16.25 5.01
C LYS A 6 -0.98 -15.19 4.02
N THR A 7 -2.24 -14.82 4.11
CA THR A 7 -2.83 -13.81 3.24
C THR A 7 -2.15 -12.46 3.42
N ILE A 8 -1.90 -12.08 4.67
CA ILE A 8 -1.23 -10.82 4.97
C ILE A 8 0.17 -10.80 4.36
N GLU A 9 0.87 -11.91 4.46
CA GLU A 9 2.23 -11.99 3.94
C GLU A 9 2.32 -11.84 2.43
N THR A 10 1.26 -12.20 1.72
CA THR A 10 1.25 -12.15 0.26
C THR A 10 0.58 -10.90 -0.29
N HIS A 11 -0.01 -10.07 0.58
CA HIS A 11 -0.70 -8.87 0.12
C HIS A 11 0.27 -7.85 -0.45
N LYS A 12 -0.17 -7.16 -1.48
CA LYS A 12 0.55 -6.03 -2.06
C LYS A 12 -0.10 -4.75 -1.58
N MET A 13 0.63 -3.64 -1.69
CA MET A 13 0.08 -2.34 -1.33
C MET A 13 -1.20 -2.02 -2.09
N SER A 14 -1.24 -2.39 -3.38
CA SER A 14 -2.42 -2.16 -4.21
C SER A 14 -3.65 -2.82 -3.61
N GLU A 15 -3.50 -4.04 -3.14
CA GLU A 15 -4.61 -4.79 -2.53
C GLU A 15 -5.03 -4.18 -1.21
N ILE A 16 -4.07 -3.76 -0.41
CA ILE A 16 -4.37 -3.15 0.88
C ILE A 16 -5.15 -1.85 0.68
N LEU A 17 -4.66 -0.99 -0.20
CA LEU A 17 -5.31 0.28 -0.45
C LEU A 17 -6.71 0.08 -1.03
N LEU A 18 -6.85 -0.79 -2.01
CA LEU A 18 -8.12 -1.01 -2.67
C LEU A 18 -9.11 -1.70 -1.75
N GLU A 19 -8.75 -2.83 -1.19
CA GLU A 19 -9.70 -3.70 -0.49
C GLU A 19 -10.01 -3.26 0.92
N GLU A 20 -9.05 -2.67 1.61
CA GLU A 20 -9.26 -2.30 3.01
C GLU A 20 -9.68 -0.85 3.20
N PHE A 21 -9.44 -0.01 2.22
CA PHE A 21 -9.75 1.42 2.35
C PHE A 21 -10.72 1.93 1.31
N MET A 22 -10.47 1.67 0.04
CA MET A 22 -11.31 2.23 -1.02
C MET A 22 -12.65 1.53 -1.15
N GLU A 23 -12.64 0.20 -1.18
CA GLU A 23 -13.88 -0.57 -1.32
C GLU A 23 -14.85 -0.36 -0.16
N PRO A 24 -14.40 -0.42 1.09
CA PRO A 24 -15.32 -0.18 2.20
C PRO A 24 -15.95 1.21 2.17
N MET A 25 -15.27 2.20 1.62
CA MET A 25 -15.81 3.55 1.50
C MET A 25 -16.56 3.78 0.20
N GLY A 26 -16.49 2.84 -0.72
CA GLY A 26 -17.12 2.99 -2.02
C GLY A 26 -16.53 4.13 -2.84
N ILE A 27 -15.21 4.37 -2.70
CA ILE A 27 -14.56 5.48 -3.36
C ILE A 27 -13.72 4.96 -4.54
N SER A 28 -13.79 5.66 -5.66
CA SER A 28 -13.02 5.33 -6.85
C SER A 28 -11.64 5.97 -6.81
N ALA A 29 -10.77 5.55 -7.73
CA ALA A 29 -9.44 6.15 -7.85
C ALA A 29 -9.55 7.63 -8.18
N ASP A 30 -10.50 8.00 -9.04
CA ASP A 30 -10.72 9.40 -9.41
C ASP A 30 -11.12 10.23 -8.19
N GLU A 31 -12.06 9.71 -7.42
CA GLU A 31 -12.55 10.40 -6.24
C GLU A 31 -11.46 10.54 -5.19
N LEU A 32 -10.67 9.50 -5.00
CA LEU A 32 -9.58 9.54 -4.04
C LEU A 32 -8.54 10.57 -4.46
N ALA A 33 -8.16 10.58 -5.73
CA ALA A 33 -7.17 11.51 -6.24
C ALA A 33 -7.60 12.95 -6.02
N ILE A 34 -8.86 13.25 -6.33
CA ILE A 34 -9.40 14.58 -6.12
C ILE A 34 -9.39 14.95 -4.64
N SER A 35 -9.78 14.01 -3.80
CA SER A 35 -9.92 14.26 -2.36
C SER A 35 -8.58 14.54 -1.68
N ILE A 36 -7.51 13.95 -2.16
CA ILE A 36 -6.21 14.16 -1.55
C ILE A 36 -5.28 15.05 -2.39
N HIS A 37 -5.81 15.61 -3.47
CA HIS A 37 -5.11 16.59 -4.31
C HIS A 37 -3.87 16.02 -5.00
N VAL A 38 -4.02 14.84 -5.59
CA VAL A 38 -2.96 14.25 -6.42
C VAL A 38 -3.58 13.89 -7.77
N SER A 39 -2.76 13.52 -8.74
CA SER A 39 -3.28 13.13 -10.05
C SER A 39 -3.88 11.72 -9.98
N VAL A 40 -4.86 11.47 -10.85
CA VAL A 40 -5.47 10.14 -10.97
C VAL A 40 -4.40 9.12 -11.36
N SER A 41 -3.48 9.53 -12.23
CA SER A 41 -2.38 8.68 -12.69
C SER A 41 -1.54 8.18 -11.52
N GLU A 42 -1.32 9.02 -10.53
CA GLU A 42 -0.54 8.67 -9.35
C GLU A 42 -1.24 7.58 -8.54
N ILE A 43 -2.54 7.71 -8.35
CA ILE A 43 -3.33 6.69 -7.65
C ILE A 43 -3.36 5.39 -8.46
N GLN A 44 -3.59 5.49 -9.76
CA GLN A 44 -3.63 4.32 -10.62
C GLN A 44 -2.30 3.58 -10.63
N ASP A 45 -1.19 4.29 -10.64
CA ASP A 45 0.13 3.67 -10.61
C ASP A 45 0.33 2.87 -9.32
N ILE A 46 -0.16 3.37 -8.21
CA ILE A 46 -0.10 2.63 -6.95
C ILE A 46 -0.99 1.39 -7.02
N LEU A 47 -2.18 1.53 -7.58
CA LEU A 47 -3.12 0.41 -7.67
C LEU A 47 -2.68 -0.67 -8.65
N TYR A 48 -1.82 -0.32 -9.59
CA TYR A 48 -1.25 -1.29 -10.54
C TYR A 48 0.16 -1.74 -10.16
N ASP A 49 0.60 -1.37 -8.97
CA ASP A 49 1.93 -1.72 -8.44
C ASP A 49 3.07 -1.20 -9.31
N LYS A 50 2.84 -0.08 -9.98
CA LYS A 50 3.87 0.58 -10.78
C LYS A 50 4.66 1.59 -9.97
N SER A 51 4.06 2.12 -8.90
CA SER A 51 4.70 3.08 -8.01
C SER A 51 4.50 2.68 -6.58
N LYS A 52 5.44 3.05 -5.75
CA LYS A 52 5.35 2.81 -4.30
C LYS A 52 4.79 4.04 -3.62
N ILE A 53 4.28 3.84 -2.41
CA ILE A 53 3.79 4.93 -1.58
C ILE A 53 4.99 5.77 -1.13
N THR A 54 4.89 7.07 -1.29
CA THR A 54 5.90 8.02 -0.82
C THR A 54 5.42 8.66 0.47
N ALA A 55 6.32 9.41 1.12
CA ALA A 55 5.97 10.13 2.34
C ALA A 55 4.82 11.10 2.10
N ASP A 56 4.85 11.80 0.98
CA ASP A 56 3.80 12.76 0.61
C ASP A 56 2.45 12.06 0.48
N THR A 57 2.39 10.96 -0.24
CA THR A 57 1.15 10.23 -0.46
C THR A 57 0.66 9.59 0.83
N SER A 58 1.57 9.05 1.64
CA SER A 58 1.19 8.46 2.92
C SER A 58 0.54 9.48 3.85
N LEU A 59 1.10 10.68 3.90
CA LEU A 59 0.55 11.75 4.71
C LEU A 59 -0.86 12.14 4.25
N ARG A 60 -1.04 12.28 2.95
CA ARG A 60 -2.34 12.66 2.36
C ARG A 60 -3.38 11.56 2.57
N LEU A 61 -3.01 10.32 2.35
CA LEU A 61 -3.91 9.19 2.57
C LEU A 61 -4.28 9.05 4.04
N GLY A 62 -3.30 9.24 4.92
CA GLY A 62 -3.55 9.16 6.35
C GLY A 62 -4.57 10.18 6.82
N LYS A 63 -4.46 11.39 6.32
CA LYS A 63 -5.41 12.45 6.68
C LYS A 63 -6.81 12.13 6.15
N PHE A 64 -6.89 11.64 4.94
CA PHE A 64 -8.17 11.33 4.33
C PHE A 64 -8.86 10.14 5.00
N PHE A 65 -8.12 9.07 5.24
CA PHE A 65 -8.70 7.86 5.83
C PHE A 65 -8.74 7.88 7.36
N GLY A 66 -8.15 8.88 7.97
CA GLY A 66 -8.17 9.00 9.43
C GLY A 66 -7.23 8.05 10.14
N VAL A 67 -6.11 7.70 9.50
CA VAL A 67 -5.08 6.87 10.12
C VAL A 67 -3.81 7.70 10.27
N SER A 68 -2.80 7.13 10.90
CA SER A 68 -1.52 7.81 11.10
C SER A 68 -0.93 8.24 9.75
N ASP A 69 -0.26 9.38 9.73
CA ASP A 69 0.39 9.88 8.52
C ASP A 69 1.51 8.96 8.05
N LYS A 70 2.00 8.07 8.91
CA LYS A 70 3.04 7.10 8.58
C LYS A 70 2.49 5.71 8.26
N TYR A 71 1.20 5.53 8.37
CA TYR A 71 0.57 4.22 8.28
C TYR A 71 0.92 3.49 6.99
N PHE A 72 0.67 4.13 5.86
CA PHE A 72 0.92 3.50 4.56
C PHE A 72 2.41 3.34 4.29
N LEU A 73 3.21 4.26 4.78
CA LEU A 73 4.65 4.21 4.61
C LEU A 73 5.25 3.03 5.39
N TYR A 74 4.75 2.79 6.59
CA TYR A 74 5.17 1.65 7.40
C TYR A 74 4.80 0.33 6.72
N ILE A 75 3.60 0.24 6.16
CA ILE A 75 3.18 -0.96 5.44
C ILE A 75 4.08 -1.17 4.23
N GLN A 76 4.34 -0.11 3.46
CA GLN A 76 5.19 -0.21 2.29
C GLN A 76 6.59 -0.68 2.69
N ASN A 77 7.13 -0.12 3.76
CA ASN A 77 8.44 -0.50 4.25
C ASN A 77 8.48 -1.97 4.68
N ASP A 78 7.43 -2.42 5.35
CA ASP A 78 7.33 -3.80 5.80
C ASP A 78 7.26 -4.77 4.62
N LEU A 79 6.49 -4.42 3.60
CA LEU A 79 6.40 -5.24 2.39
C LEU A 79 7.74 -5.31 1.67
N ASP A 80 8.41 -4.18 1.57
CA ASP A 80 9.74 -4.11 0.93
C ASP A 80 10.75 -4.97 1.69
N MET A 81 10.70 -4.91 3.02
CA MET A 81 11.62 -5.69 3.84
C MET A 81 11.37 -7.20 3.71
N ARG A 82 10.12 -7.60 3.62
CA ARG A 82 9.78 -9.01 3.44
C ARG A 82 10.30 -9.54 2.11
N GLU A 83 10.11 -8.75 1.07
CA GLU A 83 10.57 -9.09 -0.27
C GLU A 83 12.09 -9.20 -0.31
N MET A 84 12.75 -8.23 0.31
CA MET A 84 14.21 -8.19 0.34
C MET A 84 14.78 -9.32 1.18
N ARG A 85 14.12 -9.70 2.27
CA ARG A 85 14.56 -10.83 3.09
C ARG A 85 14.58 -12.12 2.29
N ILE A 86 13.54 -12.36 1.52
CA ILE A 86 13.45 -13.55 0.70
C ILE A 86 14.60 -13.58 -0.32
N PHE A 87 14.81 -12.44 -0.97
CA PHE A 87 15.87 -12.32 -1.96
C PHE A 87 17.26 -12.57 -1.36
N ILE A 88 17.53 -11.95 -0.23
CA ILE A 88 18.82 -12.07 0.46
C ILE A 88 19.01 -13.48 0.99
N ASP A 89 17.96 -14.07 1.54
CA ASP A 89 18.03 -15.45 2.06
C ASP A 89 18.38 -16.43 0.95
N GLU A 90 17.81 -16.26 -0.23
CA GLU A 90 18.11 -17.10 -1.36
C GLU A 90 19.55 -16.91 -1.85
N GLU A 91 20.01 -15.67 -1.81
CA GLU A 91 21.35 -15.35 -2.28
C GLU A 91 22.45 -15.84 -1.32
N LEU A 92 22.19 -15.72 -0.03
CA LEU A 92 23.17 -16.07 0.99
C LEU A 92 23.11 -17.51 1.44
N CYS A 93 22.04 -18.20 1.12
CA CYS A 93 21.87 -19.59 1.52
C CYS A 93 22.50 -20.51 0.49
N ASP A 94 23.37 -21.35 0.91
CA ASP A 94 23.99 -22.29 -0.02
C ASP A 94 23.63 -23.69 0.27
#